data_37abb75579164a7f49890fe8c92f23ec
#
_entry.id   37abb75579164a7f49890fe8c92f23ec
#
_cell.length_a   1.000
_cell.length_b   1.000
_cell.length_c   1.000
_cell.angle_alpha   90.00
_cell.angle_beta   90.00
_cell.angle_gamma   90.00
#
_symmetry.space_group_name_H-M   'P 1'
#
loop_
_entity.id
_entity.type
_entity.pdbx_description
1 polymer ?
#
loop_
_entity_poly.entity_id
_entity_poly.type
_entity_poly.pdbx_seq_one_letter_code
_entity_poly.pdbx_strand_id
1 'polypeptide(L)'
;MSETLDLILRRGLPGFGVCLGLQGMVEHFGGTLDTLARPMHGKSSIVRNLGGRLLAGLPERFTVGRYHSLHARRVALPAALLATAEAEDGVVMGIEHRRLPLSAVQFHPESLMTDPGSIGMPLVAGLLRETVPA
;
A
#
# COMPACT_ATOMS: atom_id res chain seq x y z
N MET A 1 15.29 -1.38 5.36
CA MET A 1 14.10 -1.82 4.60
C MET A 1 14.40 -2.96 3.64
N SER A 2 15.39 -2.80 2.75
CA SER A 2 15.70 -3.84 1.77
C SER A 2 16.20 -5.15 2.38
N GLU A 3 16.93 -5.10 3.49
CA GLU A 3 17.38 -6.32 4.20
C GLU A 3 16.21 -7.13 4.75
N THR A 4 15.20 -6.44 5.31
CA THR A 4 13.99 -7.09 5.82
C THR A 4 13.21 -7.73 4.66
N LEU A 5 13.08 -7.03 3.55
CA LEU A 5 12.38 -7.53 2.37
C LEU A 5 13.12 -8.74 1.77
N ASP A 6 14.44 -8.70 1.70
CA ASP A 6 15.24 -9.84 1.24
C ASP A 6 15.01 -11.08 2.10
N LEU A 7 14.94 -10.91 3.42
CA LEU A 7 14.68 -12.01 4.34
C LEU A 7 13.29 -12.62 4.13
N ILE A 8 12.27 -11.75 3.97
CA ILE A 8 10.90 -12.18 3.71
C ILE A 8 10.85 -12.99 2.40
N LEU A 9 11.50 -12.51 1.36
CA LEU A 9 11.53 -13.17 0.06
C LEU A 9 12.23 -14.53 0.13
N ARG A 10 13.37 -14.60 0.81
CA ARG A 10 14.12 -15.85 0.94
C ARG A 10 13.35 -16.92 1.71
N ARG A 11 12.53 -16.53 2.66
CA ARG A 11 11.73 -17.44 3.49
C ARG A 11 10.33 -17.69 2.95
N GLY A 12 9.95 -17.02 1.86
CA GLY A 12 8.60 -17.16 1.29
C GLY A 12 7.50 -16.69 2.22
N LEU A 13 7.79 -15.73 3.09
CA LEU A 13 6.82 -15.23 4.07
C LEU A 13 5.90 -14.18 3.44
N PRO A 14 4.64 -14.09 3.92
CA PRO A 14 3.80 -12.96 3.56
C PRO A 14 4.36 -11.68 4.15
N GLY A 15 4.21 -10.57 3.44
CA GLY A 15 4.68 -9.27 3.87
C GLY A 15 3.65 -8.18 3.63
N PHE A 16 3.54 -7.25 4.57
CA PHE A 16 2.69 -6.09 4.46
C PHE A 16 3.46 -4.85 4.86
N GLY A 17 3.46 -3.84 3.98
CA GLY A 17 4.15 -2.57 4.21
C GLY A 17 3.20 -1.40 4.37
N VAL A 18 3.59 -0.44 5.20
CA VAL A 18 2.84 0.79 5.43
C VAL A 18 3.78 1.97 5.18
N CYS A 19 3.34 2.94 4.37
CA CYS A 19 4.07 4.16 4.04
C CYS A 19 5.47 3.87 3.46
N LEU A 20 6.51 3.89 4.28
CA LEU A 20 7.88 3.56 3.85
C LEU A 20 7.99 2.13 3.30
N GLY A 21 7.14 1.23 3.79
CA GLY A 21 7.09 -0.14 3.30
C GLY A 21 6.67 -0.23 1.84
N LEU A 22 5.68 0.56 1.43
CA LEU A 22 5.28 0.64 0.03
C LEU A 22 6.42 1.19 -0.82
N GLN A 23 7.03 2.27 -0.37
CA GLN A 23 8.14 2.92 -1.08
C GLN A 23 9.32 1.96 -1.24
N GLY A 24 9.67 1.22 -0.18
CA GLY A 24 10.73 0.23 -0.21
C GLY A 24 10.45 -0.91 -1.19
N MET A 25 9.21 -1.38 -1.28
CA MET A 25 8.83 -2.40 -2.26
C MET A 25 8.97 -1.90 -3.68
N VAL A 26 8.52 -0.69 -3.96
CA VAL A 26 8.63 -0.11 -5.31
C VAL A 26 10.09 -0.07 -5.74
N GLU A 27 10.98 0.44 -4.89
CA GLU A 27 12.40 0.52 -5.20
C GLU A 27 13.06 -0.86 -5.30
N HIS A 28 12.70 -1.78 -4.40
CA HIS A 28 13.28 -3.13 -4.40
C HIS A 28 13.02 -3.87 -5.71
N PHE A 29 11.83 -3.71 -6.28
CA PHE A 29 11.47 -4.37 -7.54
C PHE A 29 11.81 -3.55 -8.79
N GLY A 30 12.58 -2.47 -8.63
CA GLY A 30 13.14 -1.72 -9.74
C GLY A 30 12.34 -0.49 -10.18
N GLY A 31 11.35 -0.09 -9.40
CA GLY A 31 10.58 1.12 -9.70
C GLY A 31 11.26 2.38 -9.15
N THR A 32 10.67 3.53 -9.44
CA THR A 32 11.16 4.82 -9.00
C THR A 32 10.10 5.58 -8.22
N LEU A 33 10.56 6.50 -7.37
CA LEU A 33 9.70 7.36 -6.56
C LEU A 33 9.90 8.81 -7.00
N ASP A 34 8.83 9.60 -6.92
CA ASP A 34 8.86 11.05 -7.14
C ASP A 34 8.58 11.77 -5.83
N THR A 35 8.97 13.04 -5.77
CA THR A 35 8.68 13.91 -4.63
C THR A 35 7.41 14.70 -4.90
N LEU A 36 6.50 14.75 -3.92
CA LEU A 36 5.31 15.60 -4.01
C LEU A 36 5.72 17.07 -4.02
N ALA A 37 5.02 17.89 -4.81
CA ALA A 37 5.25 19.34 -4.81
C ALA A 37 5.02 19.95 -3.43
N ARG A 38 4.07 19.38 -2.67
CA ARG A 38 3.83 19.73 -1.26
C ARG A 38 3.74 18.45 -0.45
N PRO A 39 4.57 18.30 0.60
CA PRO A 39 4.48 17.13 1.48
C PRO A 39 3.11 17.03 2.14
N MET A 40 2.66 15.79 2.34
CA MET A 40 1.42 15.50 3.06
C MET A 40 1.72 15.28 4.53
N HIS A 41 1.15 16.13 5.38
CA HIS A 41 1.32 16.05 6.83
C HIS A 41 -0.04 16.03 7.52
N GLY A 42 -0.61 14.84 7.68
CA GLY A 42 -1.87 14.69 8.35
C GLY A 42 -3.05 15.23 7.54
N LYS A 43 -2.98 15.14 6.23
CA LYS A 43 -4.09 15.54 5.34
C LYS A 43 -4.89 14.33 4.91
N SER A 44 -6.21 14.47 4.87
CA SER A 44 -7.06 13.40 4.35
C SER A 44 -7.16 13.48 2.84
N SER A 45 -7.32 12.32 2.21
CA SER A 45 -7.51 12.21 0.77
C SER A 45 -8.51 11.10 0.49
N ILE A 46 -9.25 11.25 -0.61
CA ILE A 46 -10.12 10.18 -1.09
C ILE A 46 -9.31 9.28 -2.00
N VAL A 47 -9.42 7.98 -1.76
CA VAL A 47 -8.70 6.93 -2.49
C VAL A 47 -9.71 6.09 -3.24
N ARG A 48 -9.40 5.78 -4.49
CA ARG A 48 -10.17 4.85 -5.30
C ARG A 48 -9.59 3.45 -5.15
N ASN A 49 -10.44 2.49 -4.79
CA ASN A 49 -10.07 1.08 -4.68
C ASN A 49 -10.06 0.48 -6.08
N LEU A 50 -8.91 -0.02 -6.52
CA LEU A 50 -8.75 -0.65 -7.82
C LEU A 50 -8.87 -2.18 -7.74
N GLY A 51 -9.08 -2.73 -6.55
CA GLY A 51 -9.21 -4.16 -6.32
C GLY A 51 -7.95 -4.79 -5.78
N GLY A 52 -7.78 -6.09 -6.02
CA GLY A 52 -6.65 -6.84 -5.49
C GLY A 52 -7.06 -7.75 -4.35
N ARG A 53 -6.11 -8.51 -3.82
CA ARG A 53 -6.41 -9.53 -2.79
C ARG A 53 -6.81 -8.92 -1.46
N LEU A 54 -6.08 -7.89 -1.02
CA LEU A 54 -6.28 -7.30 0.30
C LEU A 54 -7.42 -6.28 0.31
N LEU A 55 -7.53 -5.47 -0.73
CA LEU A 55 -8.47 -4.35 -0.76
C LEU A 55 -9.83 -4.69 -1.39
N ALA A 56 -10.00 -5.87 -1.95
CA ALA A 56 -11.23 -6.25 -2.67
C ALA A 56 -12.50 -6.12 -1.82
N GLY A 57 -12.40 -6.34 -0.51
CA GLY A 57 -13.55 -6.23 0.41
C GLY A 57 -13.82 -4.83 0.92
N LEU A 58 -13.03 -3.85 0.55
CA LEU A 58 -13.20 -2.47 1.00
C LEU A 58 -14.09 -1.68 0.04
N PRO A 59 -14.66 -0.54 0.49
CA PRO A 59 -15.48 0.31 -0.38
C PRO A 59 -14.73 0.74 -1.64
N GLU A 60 -15.45 1.06 -2.69
CA GLU A 60 -14.88 1.54 -3.96
C GLU A 60 -14.09 2.84 -3.76
N ARG A 61 -14.56 3.70 -2.85
CA ARG A 61 -13.86 4.93 -2.47
C ARG A 61 -13.85 5.06 -0.97
N PHE A 62 -12.73 5.50 -0.43
CA PHE A 62 -12.61 5.70 1.01
C PHE A 62 -11.61 6.80 1.33
N THR A 63 -11.75 7.37 2.52
CA THR A 63 -10.89 8.46 3.00
C THR A 63 -9.75 7.88 3.84
N VAL A 64 -8.55 8.39 3.61
CA VAL A 64 -7.35 7.98 4.36
C VAL A 64 -6.57 9.19 4.82
N GLY A 65 -5.76 9.01 5.86
CA GLY A 65 -4.78 10.01 6.28
C GLY A 65 -3.45 9.80 5.57
N ARG A 66 -2.86 10.89 5.11
CA ARG A 66 -1.59 10.88 4.37
C ARG A 66 -0.51 11.62 5.12
N TYR A 67 0.69 11.01 5.20
CA TYR A 67 1.85 11.53 5.92
C TYR A 67 3.11 11.21 5.13
N HIS A 68 3.24 11.74 3.89
CA HIS A 68 4.38 11.38 3.05
C HIS A 68 4.77 12.52 2.10
N SER A 69 6.00 12.50 1.66
CA SER A 69 6.53 13.42 0.63
C SER A 69 6.97 12.67 -0.63
N LEU A 70 7.38 11.42 -0.50
CA LEU A 70 7.69 10.57 -1.65
C LEU A 70 6.46 9.78 -2.05
N HIS A 71 6.35 9.47 -3.34
CA HIS A 71 5.21 8.73 -3.85
C HIS A 71 5.58 7.91 -5.09
N ALA A 72 4.74 6.91 -5.40
CA ALA A 72 4.81 6.13 -6.61
C ALA A 72 3.68 6.51 -7.55
N ARG A 73 3.92 6.41 -8.86
CA ARG A 73 2.89 6.56 -9.89
C ARG A 73 2.73 5.25 -10.66
N ARG A 74 1.53 4.99 -11.16
CA ARG A 74 1.24 3.74 -11.87
C ARG A 74 2.19 3.51 -13.05
N VAL A 75 2.51 4.55 -13.80
CA VAL A 75 3.39 4.48 -14.95
C VAL A 75 4.83 4.12 -14.59
N ALA A 76 5.23 4.35 -13.35
CA ALA A 76 6.58 4.07 -12.86
C ALA A 76 6.66 2.79 -12.02
N LEU A 77 5.54 2.06 -11.86
CA LEU A 77 5.57 0.80 -11.14
C LEU A 77 6.29 -0.28 -11.95
N PRO A 78 7.13 -1.11 -11.29
CA PRO A 78 7.71 -2.25 -11.97
C PRO A 78 6.63 -3.27 -12.35
N ALA A 79 6.92 -4.09 -13.36
CA ALA A 79 5.97 -5.04 -13.89
C ALA A 79 5.49 -6.07 -12.85
N ALA A 80 6.30 -6.35 -11.83
CA ALA A 80 5.96 -7.30 -10.77
C ALA A 80 4.88 -6.80 -9.81
N LEU A 81 4.64 -5.49 -9.77
CA LEU A 81 3.70 -4.87 -8.84
C LEU A 81 2.44 -4.37 -9.54
N LEU A 82 1.32 -4.53 -8.85
CA LEU A 82 0.01 -4.09 -9.32
C LEU A 82 -0.48 -2.98 -8.39
N ALA A 83 -0.96 -1.86 -8.95
CA ALA A 83 -1.60 -0.81 -8.17
C ALA A 83 -2.98 -1.29 -7.73
N THR A 84 -3.26 -1.22 -6.42
CA THR A 84 -4.54 -1.64 -5.85
C THR A 84 -5.37 -0.48 -5.35
N ALA A 85 -4.79 0.69 -5.22
CA ALA A 85 -5.49 1.92 -4.82
C ALA A 85 -4.75 3.14 -5.34
N GLU A 86 -5.50 4.20 -5.64
CA GLU A 86 -4.94 5.43 -6.18
C GLU A 86 -5.70 6.64 -5.63
N ALA A 87 -4.97 7.67 -5.21
CA ALA A 87 -5.57 8.91 -4.75
C ALA A 87 -5.96 9.82 -5.93
N GLU A 88 -6.73 10.86 -5.64
CA GLU A 88 -7.21 11.80 -6.66
C GLU A 88 -6.07 12.50 -7.42
N ASP A 89 -4.93 12.69 -6.77
CA ASP A 89 -3.76 13.34 -7.38
C ASP A 89 -2.89 12.37 -8.21
N GLY A 90 -3.35 11.14 -8.42
CA GLY A 90 -2.65 10.14 -9.22
C GLY A 90 -1.56 9.39 -8.47
N VAL A 91 -1.44 9.59 -7.17
CA VAL A 91 -0.49 8.88 -6.33
C VAL A 91 -0.98 7.47 -6.04
N VAL A 92 -0.11 6.48 -6.21
CA VAL A 92 -0.42 5.08 -5.87
C VAL A 92 -0.51 4.96 -4.35
N MET A 93 -1.64 4.49 -3.86
CA MET A 93 -1.92 4.37 -2.43
C MET A 93 -1.94 2.92 -1.95
N GLY A 94 -1.91 1.97 -2.85
CA GLY A 94 -1.82 0.55 -2.52
C GLY A 94 -1.17 -0.22 -3.65
N ILE A 95 -0.38 -1.22 -3.28
CA ILE A 95 0.24 -2.14 -4.25
C ILE A 95 0.19 -3.56 -3.71
N GLU A 96 0.29 -4.52 -4.62
CA GLU A 96 0.57 -5.90 -4.27
C GLU A 96 1.45 -6.53 -5.33
N HIS A 97 2.22 -7.54 -4.94
CA HIS A 97 3.00 -8.33 -5.89
C HIS A 97 2.05 -9.26 -6.65
N ARG A 98 2.28 -9.42 -7.95
CA ARG A 98 1.40 -10.24 -8.79
C ARG A 98 1.42 -11.72 -8.44
N ARG A 99 2.52 -12.22 -7.85
CA ARG A 99 2.70 -13.65 -7.54
C ARG A 99 2.98 -13.92 -6.07
N LEU A 100 3.75 -13.06 -5.42
CA LEU A 100 4.17 -13.26 -4.03
C LEU A 100 3.13 -12.68 -3.06
N PRO A 101 3.06 -13.20 -1.81
CA PRO A 101 2.12 -12.69 -0.82
C PRO A 101 2.62 -11.38 -0.18
N LEU A 102 2.88 -10.38 -1.02
CA LEU A 102 3.36 -9.07 -0.60
C LEU A 102 2.35 -8.01 -0.99
N SER A 103 2.00 -7.17 -0.02
CA SER A 103 1.07 -6.05 -0.20
C SER A 103 1.58 -4.86 0.59
N ALA A 104 1.22 -3.65 0.17
CA ALA A 104 1.58 -2.44 0.90
C ALA A 104 0.58 -1.33 0.63
N VAL A 105 0.46 -0.40 1.58
CA VAL A 105 -0.34 0.80 1.44
C VAL A 105 0.50 2.02 1.78
N GLN A 106 0.22 3.16 1.13
CA GLN A 106 0.89 4.42 1.39
C GLN A 106 0.32 5.12 2.62
N PHE A 107 -0.96 4.93 2.89
CA PHE A 107 -1.62 5.53 4.04
C PHE A 107 -1.37 4.72 5.31
N HIS A 108 -1.69 5.32 6.45
CA HIS A 108 -1.62 4.67 7.76
C HIS A 108 -3.01 4.15 8.14
N PRO A 109 -3.26 2.84 8.10
CA PRO A 109 -4.58 2.29 8.45
C PRO A 109 -4.99 2.58 9.89
N GLU A 110 -4.01 2.74 10.78
CA GLU A 110 -4.23 3.03 12.20
C GLU A 110 -4.52 4.49 12.49
N SER A 111 -4.34 5.38 11.51
CA SER A 111 -4.56 6.81 11.70
C SER A 111 -6.03 7.14 11.93
N LEU A 112 -6.30 8.10 12.82
CA LEU A 112 -7.66 8.59 13.06
C LEU A 112 -8.28 9.23 11.81
N MET A 113 -7.46 9.66 10.85
CA MET A 113 -7.93 10.24 9.59
C MET A 113 -8.30 9.17 8.56
N THR A 114 -7.95 7.92 8.79
CA THR A 114 -8.39 6.76 8.03
C THR A 114 -9.58 6.17 8.79
N ASP A 115 -10.70 5.97 8.10
CA ASP A 115 -11.92 5.46 8.76
C ASP A 115 -11.65 4.09 9.39
N PRO A 116 -11.59 3.98 10.74
CA PRO A 116 -11.21 2.74 11.38
C PRO A 116 -12.27 1.63 11.24
N GLY A 117 -13.54 2.00 11.15
CA GLY A 117 -14.64 1.03 11.04
C GLY A 117 -14.75 0.42 9.65
N SER A 118 -14.61 1.25 8.60
CA SER A 118 -14.78 0.79 7.21
C SER A 118 -13.48 0.35 6.57
N ILE A 119 -12.33 0.85 7.04
CA ILE A 119 -11.05 0.65 6.38
C ILE A 119 -10.04 -0.06 7.28
N GLY A 120 -9.76 0.51 8.46
CA GLY A 120 -8.71 0.01 9.34
C GLY A 120 -8.94 -1.44 9.77
N MET A 121 -10.09 -1.72 10.35
CA MET A 121 -10.40 -3.07 10.85
C MET A 121 -10.58 -4.08 9.72
N PRO A 122 -11.32 -3.80 8.65
CA PRO A 122 -11.40 -4.72 7.51
C PRO A 122 -10.05 -4.99 6.86
N LEU A 123 -9.17 -4.00 6.80
CA LEU A 123 -7.83 -4.17 6.24
C LEU A 123 -7.01 -5.13 7.10
N VAL A 124 -7.04 -4.95 8.42
CA VAL A 124 -6.36 -5.86 9.35
C VAL A 124 -6.91 -7.27 9.23
N ALA A 125 -8.22 -7.43 9.14
CA ALA A 125 -8.84 -8.74 8.95
C ALA A 125 -8.39 -9.39 7.64
N GLY A 126 -8.30 -8.63 6.55
CA GLY A 126 -7.80 -9.10 5.27
C GLY A 126 -6.35 -9.54 5.35
N LEU A 127 -5.52 -8.77 6.05
CA LEU A 127 -4.12 -9.10 6.28
C LEU A 127 -3.98 -10.41 7.04
N LEU A 128 -4.78 -10.62 8.10
CA LEU A 128 -4.75 -11.86 8.86
C LEU A 128 -5.13 -13.07 8.00
N ARG A 129 -6.08 -12.91 7.10
CA ARG A 129 -6.45 -14.00 6.17
C ARG A 129 -5.30 -14.37 5.21
N GLU A 130 -4.49 -13.41 4.80
CA GLU A 130 -3.33 -13.66 3.94
C GLU A 130 -2.17 -14.31 4.68
N THR A 131 -2.00 -13.99 5.97
CA THR A 131 -0.86 -14.47 6.76
C THR A 131 -1.11 -15.81 7.45
N VAL A 132 -2.37 -16.22 7.61
CA VAL A 132 -2.71 -17.49 8.23
C VAL A 132 -2.93 -18.54 7.13
N PRO A 133 -2.22 -19.68 7.17
CA PRO A 133 -2.42 -20.74 6.18
C PRO A 133 -3.87 -21.24 6.20
N ALA A 134 -4.40 -21.45 5.02
CA ALA A 134 -5.76 -21.98 4.86
C ALA A 134 -5.85 -23.41 5.35
#